data_b82a6fc08e84a35ef9fac08f61fcb09a
#
_entry.id   b82a6fc08e84a35ef9fac08f61fcb09a
#
_cell.length_a   1.000
_cell.length_b   1.000
_cell.length_c   1.000
_cell.angle_alpha   90.00
_cell.angle_beta   90.00
_cell.angle_gamma   90.00
#
_symmetry.space_group_name_H-M   'P 1'
#
loop_
_entity.id
_entity.type
_entity.pdbx_description
1 polymer ?
#
loop_
_entity_poly.entity_id
_entity_poly.type
_entity_poly.pdbx_seq_one_letter_code
_entity_poly.pdbx_strand_id
1 'polypeptide(L)'
;MKKKGIGFYFKRIDEIMSMAANAHLKKYDITCSQANILFYMLEKGKNVVMQKEIEQEFGLRHSTIIGLLKRMEKNNFVRVEVNPEDHRCRQVILLDKAFELGSEMKEHRK
;
A
#
# COMPACT_ATOMS: atom_id res chain seq x y z
N MET A 1 17.26 14.64 -6.15
CA MET A 1 16.02 14.96 -5.50
C MET A 1 15.78 14.12 -4.28
N LYS A 2 15.23 14.72 -3.27
CA LYS A 2 15.01 13.98 -2.06
C LYS A 2 13.88 12.99 -2.18
N LYS A 3 14.10 11.80 -1.69
CA LYS A 3 13.09 10.80 -1.59
C LYS A 3 12.10 11.20 -0.52
N LYS A 4 10.82 11.07 -0.81
CA LYS A 4 9.82 11.33 0.19
C LYS A 4 9.81 10.17 1.17
N GLY A 5 10.00 10.48 2.42
CA GLY A 5 10.10 9.46 3.43
C GLY A 5 8.74 8.97 3.88
N ILE A 6 8.81 8.03 4.82
CA ILE A 6 7.61 7.42 5.35
C ILE A 6 6.69 8.45 5.99
N GLY A 7 7.27 9.50 6.59
CA GLY A 7 6.46 10.55 7.21
C GLY A 7 5.55 11.25 6.23
N PHE A 8 6.03 11.41 4.99
CA PHE A 8 5.21 12.02 3.97
C PHE A 8 3.94 11.22 3.70
N TYR A 9 4.09 9.91 3.60
CA TYR A 9 2.95 9.04 3.32
C TYR A 9 1.98 8.98 4.48
N PHE A 10 2.48 8.92 5.70
CA PHE A 10 1.63 8.93 6.87
C PHE A 10 0.85 10.23 6.99
N LYS A 11 1.51 11.34 6.69
CA LYS A 11 0.83 12.63 6.76
C LYS A 11 -0.30 12.70 5.75
N ARG A 12 -0.07 12.19 4.55
CA ARG A 12 -1.12 12.17 3.52
C ARG A 12 -2.30 11.33 3.97
N ILE A 13 -2.02 10.20 4.59
CA ILE A 13 -3.09 9.34 5.09
C ILE A 13 -3.88 10.06 6.17
N ASP A 14 -3.19 10.74 7.08
CA ASP A 14 -3.87 11.51 8.11
C ASP A 14 -4.80 12.56 7.54
N GLU A 15 -4.32 13.28 6.55
CA GLU A 15 -5.12 14.31 5.90
C GLU A 15 -6.37 13.71 5.27
N ILE A 16 -6.19 12.60 4.59
CA ILE A 16 -7.30 11.93 3.94
C ILE A 16 -8.30 11.42 4.98
N MET A 17 -7.81 10.84 6.05
CA MET A 17 -8.67 10.24 7.06
C MET A 17 -9.42 11.26 7.89
N SER A 18 -8.85 12.44 8.06
CA SER A 18 -9.55 13.49 8.79
C SER A 18 -10.63 14.15 7.94
N MET A 19 -10.71 13.78 6.66
CA MET A 19 -11.76 14.27 5.79
C MET A 19 -12.81 13.18 5.58
N ALA A 20 -13.60 13.32 4.55
CA ALA A 20 -14.63 12.32 4.26
C ALA A 20 -14.04 10.99 3.81
N ALA A 21 -12.77 10.99 3.43
CA ALA A 21 -12.13 9.81 2.89
C ALA A 21 -12.07 8.65 3.90
N ASN A 22 -12.17 8.97 5.19
CA ASN A 22 -12.22 7.93 6.21
C ASN A 22 -13.34 6.93 5.94
N ALA A 23 -14.44 7.42 5.42
CA ALA A 23 -15.55 6.53 5.08
C ALA A 23 -15.18 5.57 3.96
N HIS A 24 -14.34 6.00 3.03
CA HIS A 24 -13.92 5.13 1.94
C HIS A 24 -13.00 4.02 2.43
N LEU A 25 -12.11 4.33 3.36
CA LEU A 25 -11.25 3.30 3.92
C LEU A 25 -12.05 2.23 4.64
N LYS A 26 -13.08 2.66 5.37
CA LYS A 26 -13.97 1.73 6.03
C LYS A 26 -14.71 0.85 5.04
N LYS A 27 -15.18 1.46 3.97
CA LYS A 27 -15.91 0.75 2.94
C LYS A 27 -15.07 -0.37 2.33
N TYR A 28 -13.77 -0.13 2.16
CA TYR A 28 -12.88 -1.12 1.58
C TYR A 28 -12.27 -2.06 2.62
N ASP A 29 -12.58 -1.83 3.89
CA ASP A 29 -12.05 -2.68 4.98
C ASP A 29 -10.53 -2.66 5.01
N ILE A 30 -9.97 -1.48 4.96
CA ILE A 30 -8.53 -1.30 4.93
C ILE A 30 -8.10 -0.40 6.09
N THR A 31 -6.98 -0.75 6.71
CA THR A 31 -6.43 0.05 7.78
C THR A 31 -5.48 1.11 7.24
N CYS A 32 -5.14 2.06 8.09
CA CYS A 32 -4.22 3.14 7.73
C CYS A 32 -2.86 2.59 7.27
N SER A 33 -2.34 1.60 7.99
CA SER A 33 -1.06 1.01 7.62
C SER A 33 -1.11 0.34 6.25
N GLN A 34 -2.19 -0.36 5.98
CA GLN A 34 -2.36 -1.02 4.68
C GLN A 34 -2.49 0.01 3.56
N ALA A 35 -3.28 1.05 3.80
CA ALA A 35 -3.46 2.11 2.82
C ALA A 35 -2.14 2.80 2.51
N ASN A 36 -1.31 2.96 3.52
CA ASN A 36 -0.01 3.59 3.35
C ASN A 36 0.85 2.82 2.35
N ILE A 37 0.84 1.50 2.47
CA ILE A 37 1.59 0.66 1.53
C ILE A 37 1.00 0.77 0.12
N LEU A 38 -0.32 0.73 0.01
CA LEU A 38 -0.97 0.86 -1.29
C LEU A 38 -0.63 2.17 -1.97
N PHE A 39 -0.71 3.27 -1.23
CA PHE A 39 -0.42 4.58 -1.82
C PHE A 39 1.04 4.70 -2.21
N TYR A 40 1.94 4.11 -1.46
CA TYR A 40 3.34 4.08 -1.85
C TYR A 40 3.50 3.41 -3.22
N MET A 41 2.89 2.25 -3.41
CA MET A 41 2.99 1.54 -4.68
C MET A 41 2.32 2.31 -5.81
N LEU A 42 1.16 2.89 -5.54
CA LEU A 42 0.45 3.65 -6.55
C LEU A 42 1.22 4.89 -6.97
N GLU A 43 1.86 5.56 -6.03
CA GLU A 43 2.64 6.75 -6.35
C GLU A 43 3.90 6.42 -7.15
N LYS A 44 4.44 5.25 -6.93
CA LYS A 44 5.58 4.82 -7.71
C LYS A 44 5.21 4.48 -9.14
N GLY A 45 3.93 4.28 -9.40
CA GLY A 45 3.47 3.91 -10.73
C GLY A 45 3.87 2.50 -11.14
N LYS A 46 4.18 1.66 -10.16
CA LYS A 46 4.57 0.28 -10.43
C LYS A 46 3.47 -0.66 -9.98
N ASN A 47 3.11 -1.60 -10.86
CA ASN A 47 2.13 -2.61 -10.51
C ASN A 47 2.72 -3.71 -9.66
N VAL A 48 4.02 -3.89 -9.73
CA VAL A 48 4.72 -4.95 -9.00
C VAL A 48 5.88 -4.34 -8.25
N VAL A 49 5.96 -4.61 -6.95
CA VAL A 49 7.03 -4.10 -6.09
C VAL A 49 7.53 -5.26 -5.24
N MET A 50 8.84 -5.32 -5.05
CA MET A 50 9.40 -6.37 -4.22
C MET A 50 9.05 -6.14 -2.76
N GLN A 51 8.74 -7.20 -2.04
CA GLN A 51 8.40 -7.09 -0.63
C GLN A 51 9.52 -6.43 0.17
N LYS A 52 10.76 -6.76 -0.16
CA LYS A 52 11.90 -6.19 0.53
C LYS A 52 11.99 -4.68 0.36
N GLU A 53 11.60 -4.19 -0.80
CA GLU A 53 11.58 -2.75 -1.04
C GLU A 53 10.58 -2.07 -0.11
N ILE A 54 9.42 -2.69 0.09
CA ILE A 54 8.41 -2.15 1.00
C ILE A 54 8.95 -2.13 2.43
N GLU A 55 9.60 -3.21 2.83
CA GLU A 55 10.18 -3.28 4.18
C GLU A 55 11.17 -2.15 4.41
N GLN A 56 12.03 -1.91 3.42
CA GLN A 56 13.04 -0.87 3.53
C GLN A 56 12.43 0.52 3.55
N GLU A 57 11.43 0.72 2.72
CA GLU A 57 10.80 2.04 2.62
C GLU A 57 10.11 2.43 3.93
N PHE A 58 9.43 1.49 4.56
CA PHE A 58 8.65 1.79 5.75
C PHE A 58 9.41 1.52 7.05
N GLY A 59 10.56 0.88 6.97
CA GLY A 59 11.35 0.61 8.16
C GLY A 59 10.65 -0.30 9.15
N LEU A 60 9.77 -1.16 8.67
CA LEU A 60 9.03 -2.08 9.53
C LEU A 60 9.66 -3.45 9.50
N ARG A 61 9.39 -4.21 10.54
CA ARG A 61 9.92 -5.56 10.63
C ARG A 61 9.30 -6.45 9.58
N HIS A 62 10.08 -7.42 9.17
CA HIS A 62 9.63 -8.40 8.19
C HIS A 62 8.28 -9.02 8.58
N SER A 63 8.14 -9.44 9.84
CA SER A 63 6.91 -10.09 10.28
C SER A 63 5.71 -9.13 10.23
N THR A 64 5.94 -7.85 10.51
CA THR A 64 4.87 -6.86 10.44
C THR A 64 4.39 -6.69 9.00
N ILE A 65 5.33 -6.57 8.08
CA ILE A 65 4.99 -6.43 6.66
C ILE A 65 4.24 -7.66 6.16
N ILE A 66 4.70 -8.85 6.54
CA ILE A 66 4.02 -10.07 6.12
C ILE A 66 2.57 -10.09 6.61
N GLY A 67 2.35 -9.68 7.85
CA GLY A 67 1.00 -9.64 8.40
C GLY A 67 0.11 -8.66 7.66
N LEU A 68 0.64 -7.47 7.36
CA LEU A 68 -0.11 -6.47 6.61
C LEU A 68 -0.45 -6.97 5.21
N LEU A 69 0.53 -7.55 4.53
CA LEU A 69 0.31 -8.03 3.16
C LEU A 69 -0.67 -9.19 3.11
N LYS A 70 -0.65 -10.07 4.11
CA LYS A 70 -1.61 -11.16 4.15
C LYS A 70 -3.04 -10.65 4.22
N ARG A 71 -3.28 -9.63 5.02
CA ARG A 71 -4.61 -9.04 5.13
C ARG A 71 -5.01 -8.35 3.84
N MET A 72 -4.07 -7.65 3.23
CA MET A 72 -4.32 -6.98 1.96
C MET A 72 -4.61 -8.00 0.87
N GLU A 73 -3.92 -9.13 0.90
CA GLU A 73 -4.16 -10.20 -0.05
C GLU A 73 -5.53 -10.83 0.17
N LYS A 74 -5.89 -11.04 1.42
CA LYS A 74 -7.21 -11.60 1.76
C LYS A 74 -8.33 -10.70 1.26
N ASN A 75 -8.11 -9.40 1.30
CA ASN A 75 -9.11 -8.42 0.87
C ASN A 75 -8.97 -8.04 -0.60
N ASN A 76 -8.14 -8.75 -1.34
CA ASN A 76 -7.99 -8.61 -2.79
C ASN A 76 -7.40 -7.28 -3.24
N PHE A 77 -6.60 -6.66 -2.41
CA PHE A 77 -5.87 -5.46 -2.81
C PHE A 77 -4.57 -5.81 -3.53
N VAL A 78 -3.94 -6.88 -3.10
CA VAL A 78 -2.67 -7.31 -3.69
C VAL A 78 -2.65 -8.82 -3.78
N ARG A 79 -1.70 -9.32 -4.57
CA ARG A 79 -1.32 -10.73 -4.58
C ARG A 79 0.17 -10.79 -4.31
N VAL A 80 0.55 -11.74 -3.44
CA VAL A 80 1.96 -11.91 -3.09
C VAL A 80 2.43 -13.23 -3.67
N GLU A 81 3.50 -13.18 -4.46
CA GLU A 81 4.01 -14.35 -5.15
C GLU A 81 5.52 -14.41 -5.00
N VAL A 82 6.04 -15.62 -5.07
CA VAL A 82 7.49 -15.82 -5.13
C VAL A 82 7.99 -15.29 -6.46
N ASN A 83 9.10 -14.55 -6.42
CA ASN A 83 9.69 -14.03 -7.65
C ASN A 83 10.20 -15.22 -8.48
N PRO A 84 9.78 -15.32 -9.75
CA PRO A 84 10.19 -16.45 -10.58
C PRO A 84 11.70 -16.52 -10.84
N GLU A 85 12.36 -15.37 -10.75
CA GLU A 85 13.80 -15.34 -11.00
C GLU A 85 14.64 -15.51 -9.74
N ASP A 86 14.05 -15.32 -8.57
CA ASP A 86 14.74 -15.50 -7.31
C ASP A 86 13.75 -15.93 -6.25
N HIS A 87 13.73 -17.23 -5.99
CA HIS A 87 12.73 -17.80 -5.09
C HIS A 87 12.89 -17.37 -3.64
N ARG A 88 13.96 -16.67 -3.31
CA ARG A 88 14.14 -16.14 -1.97
C ARG A 88 13.41 -14.81 -1.80
N CYS A 89 12.94 -14.23 -2.88
CA CYS A 89 12.28 -12.94 -2.87
C CYS A 89 10.81 -13.09 -3.18
N ARG A 90 10.00 -12.23 -2.58
CA ARG A 90 8.57 -12.18 -2.86
C ARG A 90 8.23 -10.86 -3.51
N GLN A 91 7.28 -10.91 -4.42
CA GLN A 91 6.81 -9.71 -5.10
C GLN A 91 5.35 -9.48 -4.75
N VAL A 92 4.99 -8.20 -4.67
CA VAL A 92 3.65 -7.76 -4.33
C VAL A 92 3.05 -7.12 -5.57
N ILE A 93 1.90 -7.63 -5.98
CA ILE A 93 1.25 -7.22 -7.22
C ILE A 93 -0.06 -6.50 -6.88
N LEU A 94 -0.23 -5.28 -7.38
CA LEU A 94 -1.47 -4.54 -7.18
C LEU A 94 -2.60 -5.15 -8.00
N LEU A 95 -3.76 -5.25 -7.39
CA LEU A 95 -4.97 -5.75 -8.06
C LEU A 95 -5.93 -4.60 -8.31
N ASP A 96 -6.99 -4.87 -9.06
CA ASP A 96 -7.91 -3.83 -9.51
C ASP A 96 -8.51 -3.02 -8.36
N LYS A 97 -8.81 -3.69 -7.27
CA LYS A 97 -9.42 -3.03 -6.12
C LYS A 97 -8.52 -1.93 -5.56
N ALA A 98 -7.21 -2.13 -5.62
CA ALA A 98 -6.27 -1.12 -5.15
C ALA A 98 -6.32 0.12 -6.03
N PHE A 99 -6.42 -0.07 -7.34
CA PHE A 99 -6.52 1.06 -8.25
C PHE A 99 -7.83 1.81 -8.09
N GLU A 100 -8.91 1.08 -7.82
CA GLU A 100 -10.21 1.70 -7.57
C GLU A 100 -10.16 2.58 -6.34
N LEU A 101 -9.58 2.08 -5.27
CA LEU A 101 -9.45 2.85 -4.05
C LEU A 101 -8.60 4.09 -4.29
N GLY A 102 -7.50 3.94 -5.01
CA GLY A 102 -6.63 5.06 -5.33
C GLY A 102 -7.35 6.14 -6.10
N SER A 103 -8.18 5.76 -7.07
CA SER A 103 -8.97 6.70 -7.85
C SER A 103 -9.95 7.46 -6.98
N GLU A 104 -10.67 6.77 -6.13
CA GLU A 104 -11.64 7.43 -5.26
C GLU A 104 -10.98 8.43 -4.32
N MET A 105 -9.84 8.03 -3.76
CA MET A 105 -9.12 8.95 -2.88
C MET A 105 -8.62 10.17 -3.62
N LYS A 106 -8.20 9.99 -4.85
CA LYS A 106 -7.76 11.11 -5.68
C LYS A 106 -8.88 12.10 -5.92
N GLU A 107 -10.07 11.60 -6.20
CA GLU A 107 -11.22 12.46 -6.43
C GLU A 107 -11.55 13.27 -5.20
N HIS A 108 -11.47 12.65 -4.05
CA HIS A 108 -11.81 13.34 -2.80
C HIS A 108 -10.79 14.39 -2.40
N ARG A 109 -9.60 14.30 -2.94
CA ARG A 109 -8.55 15.28 -2.61
C ARG A 109 -8.68 16.59 -3.37
N LYS A 110 -9.45 16.60 -4.40
CA LYS A 110 -9.58 17.82 -5.21
C LYS A 110 -10.35 18.92 -4.52
#